data_7c93e39544175826536715c948576e22
#
_entry.id   7c93e39544175826536715c948576e22
#
_cell.length_a   1.000
_cell.length_b   1.000
_cell.length_c   1.000
_cell.angle_alpha   90.00
_cell.angle_beta   90.00
_cell.angle_gamma   90.00
#
_symmetry.space_group_name_H-M   'P 1'
#
loop_
_entity.id
_entity.type
_entity.pdbx_description
1 polymer ?
#
loop_
_entity_poly.entity_id
_entity_poly.type
_entity_poly.pdbx_seq_one_letter_code
_entity_poly.pdbx_strand_id
1 'polypeptide(L)' 'MNKYKTKEVIKMLEDDGWYIDRVKGSHRQFKHPMKSGTVTINGKPNQVVEQFILNSIWKQAGWK' A
#
# COMPACT_ATOMS: atom_id res chain seq x y z
N MET A 1 -3.10 -17.87 8.73
CA MET A 1 -2.42 -16.61 8.51
C MET A 1 -2.83 -16.00 7.19
N ASN A 2 -3.18 -14.73 7.23
CA ASN A 2 -3.58 -14.04 6.02
C ASN A 2 -2.36 -13.58 5.23
N LYS A 3 -2.34 -13.96 3.96
CA LYS A 3 -1.32 -13.48 3.04
C LYS A 3 -2.00 -12.61 2.01
N TYR A 4 -1.36 -11.49 1.70
CA TYR A 4 -1.92 -10.53 0.74
C TYR A 4 -0.97 -10.39 -0.44
N LYS A 5 -1.54 -10.31 -1.62
CA LYS A 5 -0.79 -9.95 -2.82
C LYS A 5 -0.75 -8.44 -2.94
N THR A 6 0.25 -7.94 -3.65
CA THR A 6 0.42 -6.50 -3.85
C THR A 6 -0.87 -5.85 -4.35
N LYS A 7 -1.54 -6.46 -5.33
CA LYS A 7 -2.79 -5.91 -5.89
C LYS A 7 -3.91 -5.84 -4.85
N GLU A 8 -3.93 -6.78 -3.91
CA GLU A 8 -4.94 -6.79 -2.85
C GLU A 8 -4.71 -5.64 -1.87
N VAL A 9 -3.44 -5.40 -1.53
CA VAL A 9 -3.09 -4.29 -0.64
C VAL A 9 -3.42 -2.96 -1.29
N ILE A 10 -3.13 -2.84 -2.60
CA ILE A 10 -3.48 -1.63 -3.35
C ILE A 10 -4.99 -1.38 -3.31
N LYS A 11 -5.78 -2.43 -3.52
CA LYS A 11 -7.23 -2.29 -3.47
C LYS A 11 -7.69 -1.85 -2.08
N MET A 12 -7.10 -2.38 -1.03
CA MET A 12 -7.43 -1.97 0.34
C MET A 12 -7.13 -0.50 0.56
N LEU A 13 -6.01 -0.02 0.02
CA LEU A 13 -5.65 1.40 0.11
C LEU A 13 -6.68 2.25 -0.64
N GLU A 14 -7.02 1.86 -1.86
CA GLU A 14 -7.99 2.59 -2.67
C GLU A 14 -9.35 2.65 -1.99
N ASP A 15 -9.78 1.54 -1.39
CA ASP A 15 -11.05 1.49 -0.67
C ASP A 15 -11.04 2.43 0.55
N ASP A 16 -9.87 2.70 1.12
CA ASP A 16 -9.73 3.63 2.25
C ASP A 16 -9.58 5.09 1.80
N GLY A 17 -9.50 5.32 0.50
CA GLY A 17 -9.40 6.67 -0.05
C GLY A 17 -8.02 7.07 -0.53
N TRP A 18 -7.04 6.16 -0.46
CA TRP A 18 -5.71 6.44 -0.97
C TRP A 18 -5.73 6.40 -2.50
N TYR A 19 -4.95 7.26 -3.12
CA TYR A 19 -4.85 7.33 -4.57
C TYR A 19 -3.39 7.42 -4.98
N ILE A 20 -3.09 6.93 -6.18
CA ILE A 20 -1.73 6.98 -6.71
C ILE A 20 -1.36 8.43 -7.01
N ASP A 21 -0.27 8.89 -6.40
CA ASP A 21 0.27 10.21 -6.65
C ASP A 21 1.43 10.14 -7.65
N ARG A 22 2.24 9.08 -7.53
CA ARG A 22 3.42 8.94 -8.37
C ARG A 22 3.77 7.47 -8.53
N VAL A 23 4.19 7.12 -9.74
CA VAL A 23 4.71 5.78 -10.04
C VAL A 23 6.08 5.93 -10.67
N LYS A 24 7.06 5.19 -10.14
CA LYS A 24 8.41 5.16 -10.71
C LYS A 24 8.85 3.69 -10.70
N GLY A 25 8.87 3.06 -11.89
CA GLY A 25 9.14 1.64 -11.99
C GLY A 25 8.08 0.85 -11.24
N SER A 26 8.50 0.00 -10.30
CA SER A 26 7.58 -0.76 -9.47
C SER A 26 7.23 -0.05 -8.17
N HIS A 27 7.73 1.17 -7.98
CA HIS A 27 7.44 1.96 -6.77
C HIS A 27 6.20 2.82 -7.02
N ARG A 28 5.15 2.56 -6.25
CA ARG A 28 3.91 3.32 -6.32
C ARG A 28 3.74 4.10 -5.03
N GLN A 29 3.58 5.40 -5.14
CA GLN A 29 3.38 6.26 -3.97
C GLN A 29 1.92 6.70 -3.92
N PHE A 30 1.30 6.46 -2.78
CA PHE A 30 -0.11 6.79 -2.55
C PHE A 30 -0.23 7.93 -1.57
N LYS A 31 -1.22 8.78 -1.80
CA LYS A 31 -1.59 9.86 -0.89
C LYS A 31 -3.07 9.79 -0.57
N HIS A 32 -3.45 10.47 0.50
CA HIS A 32 -4.82 10.48 0.97
C HIS A 32 -5.28 11.92 1.21
N PRO A 33 -6.51 12.27 0.80
CA PRO A 33 -6.98 13.66 0.96
C PRO A 33 -7.17 14.08 2.41
N MET A 34 -7.39 13.13 3.31
CA MET A 34 -7.66 13.42 4.72
C MET A 34 -6.52 13.02 5.65
N LYS A 35 -5.63 12.14 5.21
CA LYS A 35 -4.52 11.65 6.04
C LYS A 35 -3.20 12.20 5.52
N SER A 36 -2.30 12.52 6.43
CA SER A 36 -0.97 13.00 6.05
C SER A 36 -0.06 11.82 5.74
N GLY A 37 1.06 12.11 5.09
CA GLY A 37 2.06 11.10 4.78
C GLY A 37 1.84 10.44 3.44
N THR A 38 2.70 9.47 3.16
CA THR A 38 2.72 8.76 1.89
C THR A 38 2.88 7.28 2.16
N VAL A 39 2.13 6.45 1.46
CA VAL A 39 2.29 4.99 1.51
C VAL A 39 2.98 4.56 0.23
N THR A 40 4.08 3.83 0.36
CA THR A 40 4.83 3.32 -0.78
C THR A 40 4.64 1.82 -0.91
N ILE A 41 4.20 1.37 -2.08
CA ILE A 41 3.99 -0.03 -2.39
C ILE A 41 4.93 -0.43 -3.52
N ASN A 42 5.73 -1.47 -3.29
CA ASN A 42 6.67 -2.00 -4.27
C ASN A 42 6.21 -3.38 -4.73
N GLY A 43 6.76 -3.84 -5.86
CA GLY A 43 6.60 -5.20 -6.31
C GLY A 43 5.55 -5.37 -7.39
N LYS A 44 5.45 -6.60 -7.87
CA LYS A 44 4.52 -6.97 -8.93
C LYS A 44 3.13 -7.24 -8.37
N PRO A 45 2.07 -7.04 -9.17
CA PRO A 45 0.68 -7.20 -8.67
C PRO A 45 0.38 -8.56 -8.04
N ASN A 46 0.96 -9.63 -8.59
CA ASN A 46 0.70 -10.98 -8.10
C ASN A 46 1.68 -11.46 -7.03
N GLN A 47 2.61 -10.61 -6.66
CA GLN A 47 3.61 -10.94 -5.65
C GLN A 47 3.02 -10.90 -4.25
N VAL A 48 3.33 -11.91 -3.45
CA VAL A 48 2.89 -11.95 -2.06
C VAL A 48 3.72 -10.94 -1.25
N VAL A 49 3.03 -10.13 -0.46
CA VAL A 49 3.69 -9.13 0.39
C VAL A 49 4.08 -9.78 1.71
N GLU A 50 5.35 -9.65 2.08
CA GLU A 50 5.82 -10.24 3.33
C GLU A 50 5.25 -9.51 4.54
N GLN A 51 5.12 -10.25 5.66
CA GLN A 51 4.45 -9.73 6.84
C GLN A 51 5.08 -8.45 7.38
N PHE A 52 6.41 -8.39 7.40
CA PHE A 52 7.07 -7.18 7.93
C PHE A 52 6.81 -5.95 7.03
N ILE A 53 6.61 -6.18 5.74
CA ILE A 53 6.27 -5.11 4.81
C ILE A 53 4.81 -4.69 5.03
N LEU A 54 3.91 -5.66 5.24
CA LEU A 54 2.52 -5.37 5.56
C LEU A 54 2.42 -4.53 6.84
N ASN A 55 3.19 -4.89 7.85
CA ASN A 55 3.19 -4.13 9.10
C ASN A 55 3.58 -2.67 8.87
N SER A 56 4.58 -2.45 8.01
CA SER A 56 5.01 -1.11 7.66
C SER A 56 3.92 -0.35 6.90
N ILE A 57 3.25 -1.03 5.96
CA ILE A 57 2.17 -0.43 5.19
C ILE A 57 1.00 -0.05 6.10
N TRP A 58 0.60 -0.97 6.99
CA TRP A 58 -0.49 -0.71 7.95
C TRP A 58 -0.19 0.52 8.78
N LYS A 59 1.05 0.64 9.22
CA LYS A 59 1.47 1.78 10.03
C LYS A 59 1.45 3.07 9.22
N GLN A 60 1.95 3.04 7.99
CA GLN A 60 1.94 4.22 7.11
C GLN A 60 0.52 4.65 6.78
N ALA A 61 -0.37 3.70 6.57
CA ALA A 61 -1.76 3.98 6.23
C ALA A 61 -2.60 4.40 7.43
N GLY A 62 -2.05 4.32 8.63
CA GLY A 62 -2.79 4.69 9.83
C GLY A 62 -3.80 3.65 10.27
N TRP A 63 -3.62 2.39 9.87
CA TRP A 63 -4.55 1.30 10.22
C TRP A 63 -4.15 0.60 11.52
N LYS A 64 -3.01 0.95 12.07
CA LYS A 64 -2.53 0.38 13.31
C LYS A 64 -1.97 1.45 14.24
#